data_a9835ca59614c8747f5b8334d90eb053
#
_entry.id   a9835ca59614c8747f5b8334d90eb053
#
_cell.length_a   1.000
_cell.length_b   1.000
_cell.length_c   1.000
_cell.angle_alpha   90.00
_cell.angle_beta   90.00
_cell.angle_gamma   90.00
#
_symmetry.space_group_name_H-M   'P 1'
#
loop_
_entity.id
_entity.type
_entity.pdbx_description
1 polymer ?
#
loop_
_entity_poly.entity_id
_entity_poly.type
_entity_poly.pdbx_seq_one_letter_code
_entity_poly.pdbx_strand_id
1 'polypeptide(L)'
;MEYIKIFSPGSVANVSCGFDVLGFCLDNIGDEMLICKTKAPGIRISKVTGQDLPMEVKKNVAGVAAKAMLKYHPVKFGFEIEIHKKIKPGSGIGSSAASAAGVVFGINELIGKPFSSHELIRFAMEGEALASGSYHADNVAPVLMGGFTLVRSIKPIDVIKLPYPSELRAIVLHPKIELRTM
;
A
#
# COMPACT_ATOMS: atom_id res chain seq x y z
N MET A 1 24.20 -5.08 5.87
CA MET A 1 23.02 -5.38 5.05
C MET A 1 22.16 -4.11 5.08
N GLU A 2 21.82 -3.56 3.93
CA GLU A 2 21.00 -2.33 3.84
C GLU A 2 19.53 -2.73 4.00
N TYR A 3 18.82 -2.06 4.89
CA TYR A 3 17.42 -2.36 5.18
C TYR A 3 16.65 -1.10 5.57
N ILE A 4 15.34 -1.18 5.48
CA ILE A 4 14.43 -0.15 5.96
C ILE A 4 13.27 -0.80 6.74
N LYS A 5 12.89 -0.15 7.84
CA LYS A 5 11.64 -0.43 8.55
C LYS A 5 10.65 0.68 8.20
N ILE A 6 9.45 0.29 7.84
CA ILE A 6 8.38 1.22 7.49
C ILE A 6 7.13 0.92 8.31
N PHE A 7 6.40 1.97 8.60
CA PHE A 7 5.01 1.91 9.03
C PHE A 7 4.15 2.31 7.84
N SER A 8 3.19 1.46 7.47
CA SER A 8 2.26 1.71 6.38
C SER A 8 0.86 1.87 6.97
N PRO A 9 0.30 3.09 6.96
CA PRO A 9 -0.97 3.37 7.60
C PRO A 9 -2.14 2.65 6.92
N GLY A 10 -3.20 2.42 7.68
CA GLY A 10 -4.50 2.11 7.14
C GLY A 10 -5.10 3.30 6.41
N SER A 11 -6.12 3.07 5.62
CA SER A 11 -6.83 4.10 4.87
C SER A 11 -8.34 3.90 4.92
N VAL A 12 -9.04 4.99 4.78
CA VAL A 12 -10.50 5.01 4.58
C VAL A 12 -10.77 5.60 3.21
N ALA A 13 -11.47 4.87 2.38
CA ALA A 13 -11.89 5.32 1.06
C ALA A 13 -13.43 5.42 0.99
N ASN A 14 -13.96 5.79 -0.16
CA ASN A 14 -15.41 5.93 -0.36
C ASN A 14 -16.06 6.91 0.62
N VAL A 15 -15.38 8.03 0.88
CA VAL A 15 -15.82 9.01 1.87
C VAL A 15 -17.04 9.76 1.34
N SER A 16 -18.23 9.42 1.85
CA SER A 16 -19.51 10.04 1.49
C SER A 16 -19.76 10.03 -0.04
N CYS A 17 -19.93 11.20 -0.66
CA CYS A 17 -20.13 11.35 -2.10
C CYS A 17 -18.86 11.07 -2.93
N GLY A 18 -17.72 10.85 -2.29
CA GLY A 18 -16.43 10.60 -2.95
C GLY A 18 -16.14 9.10 -3.18
N PHE A 19 -17.15 8.32 -3.58
CA PHE A 19 -17.00 6.90 -3.90
C PHE A 19 -15.96 6.69 -5.01
N ASP A 20 -15.00 5.78 -4.80
CA ASP A 20 -13.85 5.46 -5.65
C ASP A 20 -12.88 6.63 -5.93
N VAL A 21 -13.09 7.80 -5.34
CA VAL A 21 -12.25 8.98 -5.63
C VAL A 21 -11.65 9.65 -4.37
N LEU A 22 -12.33 9.58 -3.23
CA LEU A 22 -11.91 10.28 -2.02
C LEU A 22 -11.47 9.30 -0.95
N GLY A 23 -10.24 9.50 -0.45
CA GLY A 23 -9.70 8.70 0.64
C GLY A 23 -8.79 9.51 1.57
N PHE A 24 -8.55 8.96 2.76
CA PHE A 24 -7.59 9.52 3.70
C PHE A 24 -6.87 8.41 4.47
N CYS A 25 -5.64 8.70 4.91
CA CYS A 25 -4.88 7.77 5.76
C CYS A 25 -5.22 7.95 7.24
N LEU A 26 -5.06 6.87 8.00
CA LEU A 26 -5.28 6.84 9.44
C LEU A 26 -3.94 7.01 10.18
N ASP A 27 -3.95 7.81 11.24
CA ASP A 27 -2.82 7.88 12.15
C ASP A 27 -2.84 6.68 13.11
N ASN A 28 -1.66 6.17 13.45
CA ASN A 28 -1.45 5.14 14.48
C ASN A 28 -2.12 3.77 14.24
N ILE A 29 -2.80 3.57 13.11
CA ILE A 29 -3.36 2.30 12.68
C ILE A 29 -2.69 1.93 11.35
N GLY A 30 -1.89 0.86 11.34
CA GLY A 30 -1.14 0.48 10.15
C GLY A 30 -0.36 -0.81 10.35
N ASP A 31 0.23 -1.28 9.27
CA ASP A 31 1.12 -2.44 9.24
C ASP A 31 2.57 -2.01 9.35
N GLU A 32 3.44 -2.91 9.79
CA GLU A 32 4.88 -2.69 9.79
C GLU A 32 5.53 -3.63 8.78
N MET A 33 6.58 -3.16 8.12
CA MET A 33 7.37 -3.96 7.21
C MET A 33 8.85 -3.77 7.45
N LEU A 34 9.62 -4.86 7.32
CA LEU A 34 11.07 -4.84 7.23
C LEU A 34 11.45 -5.27 5.82
N ILE A 35 12.16 -4.41 5.09
CA ILE A 35 12.62 -4.70 3.73
C ILE A 35 14.14 -4.64 3.72
N CYS A 36 14.78 -5.74 3.33
CA CYS A 36 16.24 -5.88 3.29
C CYS A 36 16.71 -6.08 1.85
N LYS A 37 17.79 -5.41 1.44
CA LYS A 37 18.49 -5.74 0.19
C LYS A 37 19.21 -7.10 0.32
N THR A 38 19.14 -7.91 -0.74
CA THR A 38 19.80 -9.21 -0.81
C THR A 38 20.74 -9.27 -2.01
N LYS A 39 21.78 -10.12 -1.95
CA LYS A 39 22.69 -10.31 -3.09
C LYS A 39 22.02 -11.05 -4.25
N ALA A 40 21.15 -12.00 -3.95
CA ALA A 40 20.42 -12.74 -4.96
C ALA A 40 19.30 -11.87 -5.56
N PRO A 41 19.17 -11.76 -6.89
CA PRO A 41 18.10 -11.00 -7.53
C PRO A 41 16.72 -11.57 -7.22
N GLY A 42 15.71 -10.70 -7.28
CA GLY A 42 14.31 -11.08 -7.13
C GLY A 42 13.68 -10.61 -5.84
N ILE A 43 12.44 -11.04 -5.60
CA ILE A 43 11.65 -10.69 -4.41
C ILE A 43 11.34 -11.97 -3.65
N ARG A 44 11.50 -11.93 -2.35
CA ARG A 44 11.12 -12.99 -1.43
C ARG A 44 10.33 -12.39 -0.27
N ILE A 45 9.20 -12.98 0.04
CA ILE A 45 8.49 -12.71 1.29
C ILE A 45 8.93 -13.80 2.26
N SER A 46 9.71 -13.41 3.27
CA SER A 46 10.32 -14.36 4.21
C SER A 46 9.46 -14.61 5.43
N LYS A 47 8.58 -13.65 5.77
CA LYS A 47 7.75 -13.74 6.96
C LYS A 47 6.48 -12.92 6.82
N VAL A 48 5.38 -13.47 7.27
CA VAL A 48 4.13 -12.76 7.51
C VAL A 48 3.67 -13.09 8.92
N THR A 49 3.29 -12.08 9.69
CA THR A 49 2.75 -12.25 11.06
C THR A 49 1.47 -11.47 11.23
N GLY A 50 0.66 -11.83 12.23
CA GLY A 50 -0.59 -11.17 12.58
C GLY A 50 -1.79 -11.62 11.77
N GLN A 51 -1.59 -12.05 10.53
CA GLN A 51 -2.62 -12.60 9.65
C GLN A 51 -2.04 -13.75 8.82
N ASP A 52 -2.89 -14.68 8.42
CA ASP A 52 -2.51 -15.77 7.52
C ASP A 52 -2.66 -15.31 6.07
N LEU A 53 -1.54 -14.91 5.47
CA LEU A 53 -1.47 -14.44 4.08
C LEU A 53 -0.41 -15.24 3.31
N PRO A 54 -0.62 -15.43 1.98
CA PRO A 54 0.34 -16.13 1.15
C PRO A 54 1.73 -15.47 1.17
N MET A 55 2.78 -16.25 1.34
CA MET A 55 4.18 -15.80 1.15
C MET A 55 4.63 -15.91 -0.32
N GLU A 56 3.85 -16.58 -1.17
CA GLU A 56 4.11 -16.63 -2.60
C GLU A 56 3.95 -15.24 -3.21
N VAL A 57 5.01 -14.71 -3.82
CA VAL A 57 5.06 -13.33 -4.35
C VAL A 57 3.91 -13.00 -5.30
N LYS A 58 3.48 -13.97 -6.12
CA LYS A 58 2.38 -13.78 -7.09
C LYS A 58 0.98 -13.77 -6.47
N LYS A 59 0.86 -14.26 -5.24
CA LYS A 59 -0.41 -14.34 -4.50
C LYS A 59 -0.49 -13.34 -3.34
N ASN A 60 0.52 -12.52 -3.18
CA ASN A 60 0.61 -11.51 -2.13
C ASN A 60 0.62 -10.11 -2.75
N VAL A 61 -0.24 -9.23 -2.28
CA VAL A 61 -0.40 -7.86 -2.82
C VAL A 61 0.90 -7.06 -2.77
N ALA A 62 1.67 -7.17 -1.69
CA ALA A 62 2.99 -6.53 -1.60
C ALA A 62 3.97 -7.12 -2.62
N GLY A 63 3.96 -8.44 -2.81
CA GLY A 63 4.80 -9.11 -3.80
C GLY A 63 4.49 -8.68 -5.23
N VAL A 64 3.20 -8.57 -5.58
CA VAL A 64 2.76 -8.12 -6.91
C VAL A 64 3.14 -6.67 -7.15
N ALA A 65 2.87 -5.76 -6.19
CA ALA A 65 3.24 -4.35 -6.29
C ALA A 65 4.76 -4.15 -6.45
N ALA A 66 5.56 -4.83 -5.62
CA ALA A 66 7.02 -4.80 -5.72
C ALA A 66 7.52 -5.31 -7.08
N LYS A 67 6.94 -6.40 -7.60
CA LYS A 67 7.30 -6.94 -8.90
C LYS A 67 6.95 -6.00 -10.04
N ALA A 68 5.79 -5.35 -9.99
CA ALA A 68 5.38 -4.35 -10.96
C ALA A 68 6.39 -3.19 -11.02
N MET A 69 6.80 -2.67 -9.87
CA MET A 69 7.80 -1.60 -9.78
C MET A 69 9.17 -2.02 -10.34
N LEU A 70 9.69 -3.18 -9.95
CA LEU A 70 11.00 -3.67 -10.41
C LEU A 70 11.02 -4.04 -11.91
N LYS A 71 9.87 -4.24 -12.54
CA LYS A 71 9.76 -4.36 -14.00
C LYS A 71 10.13 -3.05 -14.72
N TYR A 72 9.81 -1.89 -14.13
CA TYR A 72 10.15 -0.57 -14.67
C TYR A 72 11.57 -0.12 -14.29
N HIS A 73 12.09 -0.58 -13.16
CA HIS A 73 13.43 -0.24 -12.69
C HIS A 73 14.18 -1.51 -12.27
N PRO A 74 14.70 -2.29 -13.24
CA PRO A 74 15.42 -3.52 -12.96
C PRO A 74 16.70 -3.25 -12.15
N VAL A 75 16.92 -4.05 -11.11
CA VAL A 75 18.12 -3.99 -10.27
C VAL A 75 18.87 -5.32 -10.30
N LYS A 76 20.17 -5.30 -10.03
CA LYS A 76 21.04 -6.52 -10.04
C LYS A 76 21.02 -7.28 -8.71
N PHE A 77 20.28 -6.83 -7.73
CA PHE A 77 20.12 -7.41 -6.40
C PHE A 77 18.63 -7.69 -6.13
N GLY A 78 18.33 -8.25 -4.99
CA GLY A 78 16.94 -8.56 -4.65
C GLY A 78 16.48 -7.90 -3.35
N PHE A 79 15.26 -8.27 -2.95
CA PHE A 79 14.65 -7.82 -1.70
C PHE A 79 14.03 -8.98 -0.94
N GLU A 80 14.28 -9.00 0.35
CA GLU A 80 13.60 -9.84 1.31
C GLU A 80 12.66 -8.97 2.14
N ILE A 81 11.40 -9.41 2.29
CA ILE A 81 10.32 -8.63 2.87
C ILE A 81 9.71 -9.42 4.02
N GLU A 82 9.67 -8.81 5.20
CA GLU A 82 8.84 -9.25 6.31
C GLU A 82 7.64 -8.32 6.45
N ILE A 83 6.45 -8.87 6.65
CA ILE A 83 5.19 -8.15 6.77
C ILE A 83 4.57 -8.46 8.13
N HIS A 84 4.37 -7.45 8.96
CA HIS A 84 3.73 -7.56 10.25
C HIS A 84 2.35 -6.91 10.18
N LYS A 85 1.33 -7.73 9.90
CA LYS A 85 -0.05 -7.28 9.70
C LYS A 85 -0.72 -6.96 11.04
N LYS A 86 -1.10 -5.70 11.21
CA LYS A 86 -1.94 -5.25 12.32
C LYS A 86 -3.36 -4.93 11.86
N ILE A 87 -3.53 -4.68 10.56
CA ILE A 87 -4.83 -4.46 9.93
C ILE A 87 -5.34 -5.80 9.38
N LYS A 88 -6.51 -6.22 9.87
CA LYS A 88 -7.15 -7.45 9.39
C LYS A 88 -7.61 -7.30 7.93
N PRO A 89 -7.32 -8.25 7.02
CA PRO A 89 -7.93 -8.29 5.70
C PRO A 89 -9.46 -8.29 5.79
N GLY A 90 -10.13 -7.59 4.89
CA GLY A 90 -11.59 -7.45 4.91
C GLY A 90 -12.14 -6.54 6.02
N SER A 91 -11.29 -5.77 6.70
CA SER A 91 -11.72 -4.84 7.75
C SER A 91 -12.31 -3.53 7.23
N GLY A 92 -12.21 -3.25 5.92
CA GLY A 92 -12.68 -2.00 5.33
C GLY A 92 -11.77 -0.78 5.56
N ILE A 93 -10.58 -0.98 6.14
CA ILE A 93 -9.61 0.10 6.40
C ILE A 93 -8.30 -0.08 5.61
N GLY A 94 -8.40 -0.49 4.36
CA GLY A 94 -7.29 -0.49 3.41
C GLY A 94 -6.14 -1.44 3.74
N SER A 95 -6.42 -2.65 4.27
CA SER A 95 -5.38 -3.62 4.64
C SER A 95 -4.49 -4.04 3.46
N SER A 96 -5.05 -4.25 2.27
CA SER A 96 -4.32 -4.56 1.03
C SER A 96 -3.53 -3.35 0.55
N ALA A 97 -4.14 -2.17 0.54
CA ALA A 97 -3.50 -0.92 0.15
C ALA A 97 -2.29 -0.59 1.03
N ALA A 98 -2.39 -0.79 2.34
CA ALA A 98 -1.25 -0.63 3.25
C ALA A 98 -0.09 -1.55 2.86
N SER A 99 -0.37 -2.82 2.54
CA SER A 99 0.68 -3.76 2.12
C SER A 99 1.30 -3.40 0.77
N ALA A 100 0.48 -3.04 -0.22
CA ALA A 100 0.95 -2.67 -1.56
C ALA A 100 1.72 -1.35 -1.56
N ALA A 101 1.19 -0.31 -0.91
CA ALA A 101 1.82 1.00 -0.82
C ALA A 101 3.12 0.96 0.01
N GLY A 102 3.08 0.28 1.15
CA GLY A 102 4.24 0.16 2.03
C GLY A 102 5.44 -0.46 1.34
N VAL A 103 5.26 -1.55 0.61
CA VAL A 103 6.37 -2.22 -0.07
C VAL A 103 6.99 -1.37 -1.17
N VAL A 104 6.19 -0.72 -2.02
CA VAL A 104 6.73 0.13 -3.10
C VAL A 104 7.43 1.37 -2.54
N PHE A 105 6.90 1.95 -1.46
CA PHE A 105 7.57 3.04 -0.76
C PHE A 105 8.93 2.59 -0.22
N GLY A 106 8.99 1.49 0.53
CA GLY A 106 10.22 1.02 1.14
C GLY A 106 11.28 0.60 0.13
N ILE A 107 10.89 -0.07 -0.97
CA ILE A 107 11.82 -0.39 -2.05
C ILE A 107 12.31 0.89 -2.72
N ASN A 108 11.45 1.87 -2.99
CA ASN A 108 11.82 3.15 -3.58
C ASN A 108 12.90 3.87 -2.75
N GLU A 109 12.73 3.90 -1.42
CA GLU A 109 13.73 4.45 -0.50
C GLU A 109 15.09 3.73 -0.66
N LEU A 110 15.08 2.40 -0.67
CA LEU A 110 16.30 1.59 -0.76
C LEU A 110 17.03 1.70 -2.11
N ILE A 111 16.34 2.02 -3.20
CA ILE A 111 16.96 2.19 -4.52
C ILE A 111 17.29 3.66 -4.86
N GLY A 112 17.16 4.57 -3.89
CA GLY A 112 17.54 5.99 -4.06
C GLY A 112 16.43 6.89 -4.56
N LYS A 113 15.17 6.50 -4.42
CA LYS A 113 13.93 7.28 -4.73
C LYS A 113 13.79 7.69 -6.20
N PRO A 114 13.97 6.78 -7.15
CA PRO A 114 13.81 7.13 -8.57
C PRO A 114 12.38 7.46 -8.97
N PHE A 115 11.37 7.09 -8.15
CA PHE A 115 9.96 7.27 -8.47
C PHE A 115 9.28 8.32 -7.59
N SER A 116 8.43 9.12 -8.21
CA SER A 116 7.50 10.03 -7.56
C SER A 116 6.35 9.29 -6.87
N SER A 117 5.62 9.97 -5.97
CA SER A 117 4.44 9.38 -5.33
C SER A 117 3.37 8.92 -6.32
N HIS A 118 3.17 9.65 -7.42
CA HIS A 118 2.20 9.26 -8.46
C HIS A 118 2.60 7.95 -9.17
N GLU A 119 3.90 7.77 -9.43
CA GLU A 119 4.40 6.52 -10.01
C GLU A 119 4.29 5.35 -9.03
N LEU A 120 4.55 5.59 -7.73
CA LEU A 120 4.37 4.59 -6.68
C LEU A 120 2.90 4.16 -6.55
N ILE A 121 1.94 5.10 -6.67
CA ILE A 121 0.50 4.80 -6.69
C ILE A 121 0.20 3.79 -7.81
N ARG A 122 0.73 4.02 -9.01
CA ARG A 122 0.52 3.09 -10.14
C ARG A 122 0.99 1.68 -9.85
N PHE A 123 2.17 1.52 -9.22
CA PHE A 123 2.68 0.20 -8.86
C PHE A 123 1.89 -0.45 -7.73
N ALA A 124 1.48 0.33 -6.73
CA ALA A 124 0.67 -0.16 -5.64
C ALA A 124 -0.73 -0.63 -6.10
N MET A 125 -1.31 0.04 -7.09
CA MET A 125 -2.59 -0.37 -7.71
C MET A 125 -2.52 -1.75 -8.37
N GLU A 126 -1.35 -2.18 -8.89
CA GLU A 126 -1.18 -3.55 -9.40
C GLU A 126 -1.34 -4.60 -8.28
N GLY A 127 -0.86 -4.28 -7.08
CA GLY A 127 -1.08 -5.12 -5.89
C GLY A 127 -2.54 -5.10 -5.44
N GLU A 128 -3.16 -3.92 -5.42
CA GLU A 128 -4.56 -3.75 -5.03
C GLU A 128 -5.51 -4.50 -5.96
N ALA A 129 -5.24 -4.50 -7.27
CA ALA A 129 -6.02 -5.24 -8.27
C ALA A 129 -6.03 -6.77 -8.03
N LEU A 130 -4.98 -7.32 -7.39
CA LEU A 130 -4.99 -8.72 -6.97
C LEU A 130 -6.03 -9.00 -5.87
N ALA A 131 -6.27 -8.04 -4.97
CA ALA A 131 -7.18 -8.21 -3.85
C ALA A 131 -8.64 -7.87 -4.20
N SER A 132 -8.85 -6.79 -4.96
CA SER A 132 -10.18 -6.25 -5.28
C SER A 132 -10.70 -6.62 -6.67
N GLY A 133 -9.83 -7.12 -7.55
CA GLY A 133 -10.18 -7.37 -8.96
C GLY A 133 -10.23 -6.11 -9.82
N SER A 134 -10.02 -4.93 -9.25
CA SER A 134 -10.14 -3.63 -9.92
C SER A 134 -9.00 -2.70 -9.55
N TYR A 135 -8.74 -1.72 -10.43
CA TYR A 135 -7.70 -0.72 -10.21
C TYR A 135 -8.31 0.51 -9.52
N HIS A 136 -8.14 0.59 -8.21
CA HIS A 136 -8.57 1.74 -7.40
C HIS A 136 -7.36 2.41 -6.75
N ALA A 137 -7.35 3.73 -6.75
CA ALA A 137 -6.28 4.52 -6.16
C ALA A 137 -6.67 5.18 -4.83
N ASP A 138 -7.94 5.23 -4.51
CA ASP A 138 -8.53 5.92 -3.37
C ASP A 138 -8.05 5.44 -2.00
N ASN A 139 -7.63 4.18 -1.89
CA ASN A 139 -6.98 3.62 -0.71
C ASN A 139 -5.44 3.76 -0.75
N VAL A 140 -4.80 3.46 -1.88
CA VAL A 140 -3.31 3.49 -1.96
C VAL A 140 -2.75 4.91 -2.01
N ALA A 141 -3.48 5.85 -2.60
CA ALA A 141 -3.03 7.23 -2.71
C ALA A 141 -2.83 7.91 -1.35
N PRO A 142 -3.79 7.88 -0.41
CA PRO A 142 -3.58 8.50 0.88
C PRO A 142 -2.49 7.80 1.71
N VAL A 143 -2.28 6.50 1.55
CA VAL A 143 -1.18 5.79 2.22
C VAL A 143 0.19 6.31 1.75
N LEU A 144 0.34 6.58 0.46
CA LEU A 144 1.61 7.06 -0.13
C LEU A 144 1.82 8.57 0.02
N MET A 145 0.75 9.34 -0.05
CA MET A 145 0.81 10.80 -0.04
C MET A 145 0.54 11.41 1.33
N GLY A 146 -0.16 10.70 2.19
CA GLY A 146 -0.62 11.18 3.50
C GLY A 146 -1.84 12.11 3.41
N GLY A 147 -2.61 12.19 4.49
CA GLY A 147 -3.76 13.06 4.62
C GLY A 147 -4.95 12.67 3.74
N PHE A 148 -5.73 13.65 3.30
CA PHE A 148 -6.82 13.48 2.36
C PHE A 148 -6.34 13.58 0.92
N THR A 149 -6.81 12.67 0.06
CA THR A 149 -6.49 12.65 -1.36
C THR A 149 -7.74 12.52 -2.20
N LEU A 150 -7.74 13.21 -3.35
CA LEU A 150 -8.77 13.11 -4.37
C LEU A 150 -8.15 12.54 -5.65
N VAL A 151 -8.66 11.42 -6.10
CA VAL A 151 -8.29 10.79 -7.37
C VAL A 151 -9.12 11.41 -8.47
N ARG A 152 -8.48 12.18 -9.36
CA ARG A 152 -9.14 12.81 -10.49
C ARG A 152 -9.12 11.94 -11.74
N SER A 153 -8.08 11.11 -11.87
CA SER A 153 -7.93 10.14 -12.95
C SER A 153 -6.99 9.00 -12.54
N ILE A 154 -7.21 7.83 -13.12
CA ILE A 154 -6.30 6.68 -13.00
C ILE A 154 -5.49 6.41 -14.29
N LYS A 155 -5.87 7.06 -15.42
CA LYS A 155 -5.18 6.94 -16.73
C LYS A 155 -5.24 8.28 -17.48
N PRO A 156 -4.18 9.12 -17.42
CA PRO A 156 -3.00 9.00 -16.54
C PRO A 156 -3.36 9.15 -15.07
N ILE A 157 -2.51 8.67 -14.17
CA ILE A 157 -2.68 8.88 -12.72
C ILE A 157 -2.63 10.38 -12.43
N ASP A 158 -3.70 10.86 -11.81
CA ASP A 158 -3.82 12.24 -11.35
C ASP A 158 -4.52 12.26 -10.00
N VAL A 159 -3.73 12.53 -8.96
CA VAL A 159 -4.18 12.57 -7.57
C VAL A 159 -3.70 13.84 -6.92
N ILE A 160 -4.56 14.50 -6.20
CA ILE A 160 -4.24 15.72 -5.46
C ILE A 160 -4.47 15.51 -3.96
N LYS A 161 -3.68 16.19 -3.16
CA LYS A 161 -3.93 16.33 -1.71
C LYS A 161 -4.96 17.42 -1.49
N LEU A 162 -5.90 17.14 -0.61
CA LEU A 162 -6.87 18.13 -0.19
C LEU A 162 -6.44 18.74 1.15
N PRO A 163 -6.59 20.05 1.32
CA PRO A 163 -6.40 20.68 2.62
C PRO A 163 -7.50 20.24 3.59
N TYR A 164 -7.15 20.05 4.85
CA TYR A 164 -8.08 19.74 5.92
C TYR A 164 -7.61 20.40 7.23
N PRO A 165 -8.52 20.73 8.15
CA PRO A 165 -8.16 21.29 9.44
C PRO A 165 -7.29 20.33 10.26
N SER A 166 -6.26 20.83 10.91
CA SER A 166 -5.35 20.00 11.75
C SER A 166 -6.06 19.32 12.93
N GLU A 167 -7.18 19.90 13.37
CA GLU A 167 -8.01 19.42 14.47
C GLU A 167 -8.97 18.30 14.04
N LEU A 168 -9.08 18.00 12.75
CA LEU A 168 -9.97 16.96 12.24
C LEU A 168 -9.61 15.61 12.87
N ARG A 169 -10.62 14.94 13.39
CA ARG A 169 -10.49 13.58 13.95
C ARG A 169 -11.48 12.67 13.26
N ALA A 170 -11.03 11.47 12.96
CA ALA A 170 -11.87 10.42 12.42
C ALA A 170 -12.09 9.34 13.50
N ILE A 171 -13.35 8.95 13.70
CA ILE A 171 -13.71 7.80 14.53
C ILE A 171 -14.02 6.64 13.59
N VAL A 172 -13.24 5.57 13.70
CA VAL A 172 -13.42 4.36 12.90
C VAL A 172 -14.19 3.34 13.74
N LEU A 173 -15.39 2.99 13.31
CA LEU A 173 -16.18 1.90 13.90
C LEU A 173 -16.00 0.66 13.02
N HIS A 174 -15.43 -0.39 13.59
CA HIS A 174 -15.22 -1.65 12.89
C HIS A 174 -16.14 -2.73 13.50
N PRO A 175 -17.30 -2.99 12.89
CA PRO A 175 -18.16 -4.10 13.31
C PRO A 175 -17.47 -5.44 12.99
N LYS A 176 -17.75 -6.49 13.78
CA LYS A 176 -17.21 -7.83 13.56
C LYS A 176 -17.87 -8.54 12.36
N ILE A 177 -17.99 -7.84 11.23
CA ILE A 177 -18.53 -8.35 9.96
C ILE A 177 -17.41 -8.31 8.93
N GLU A 178 -17.30 -9.35 8.13
CA GLU A 178 -16.36 -9.37 7.00
C GLU A 178 -16.98 -8.65 5.80
N LEU A 179 -16.33 -7.59 5.34
CA LEU A 179 -16.70 -6.88 4.11
C LEU A 179 -15.86 -7.43 2.96
N ARG A 180 -16.51 -8.04 1.97
CA ARG A 180 -15.87 -8.41 0.71
C ARG A 180 -16.04 -7.26 -0.26
N THR A 181 -14.94 -6.69 -0.73
CA THR A 181 -14.94 -5.79 -1.88
C THR A 181 -15.17 -6.67 -3.13
N MET A 182 -16.27 -6.45 -3.81
CA MET A 182 -16.56 -7.08 -5.10
C MET A 182 -16.09 -6.16 -6.22
#